data_3803657008516daf1fcbf2b6d749636e
#
_entry.id   3803657008516daf1fcbf2b6d749636e
#
_cell.length_a   1.000
_cell.length_b   1.000
_cell.length_c   1.000
_cell.angle_alpha   90.00
_cell.angle_beta   90.00
_cell.angle_gamma   90.00
#
_symmetry.space_group_name_H-M   'P 1'
#
loop_
_entity.id
_entity.type
_entity.pdbx_description
1 polymer ?
#
loop_
_entity_poly.entity_id
_entity_poly.type
_entity_poly.pdbx_seq_one_letter_code
_entity_poly.pdbx_strand_id
1 'polypeptide(L)'
;MIKAGPAIDSTIDALLPLLDPEDIILDGGNSLFTDTIVRTSRLEAAGMAYVGAGISGGEEGARNGPSIMPAGTASAWPHVSSILQGIAAKVDGVPCCDWIGPDGAGHYVKTIHNAIEYGDMQVLAEAYDIMHRGLQLSHHEMADVFTEWDRGPLDSYLVEITADILRTLDEDGTPMLEKVLDRAGQKGTGKWTSVNALDMGTPAPTIAEAVFARALSAIKDERQV
;
A
#
# COMPACT_ATOMS: atom_id res chain seq x y z
N MET A 1 5.03 1.81 -14.57
CA MET A 1 3.91 1.93 -13.62
C MET A 1 2.71 2.57 -14.30
N ILE A 2 1.63 1.84 -14.48
CA ILE A 2 0.36 2.28 -15.09
C ILE A 2 -0.81 1.81 -14.22
N LYS A 3 -2.04 2.20 -14.57
CA LYS A 3 -3.24 1.77 -13.84
C LYS A 3 -3.39 0.24 -13.91
N ALA A 4 -3.56 -0.39 -12.76
CA ALA A 4 -3.79 -1.84 -12.65
C ALA A 4 -5.06 -2.30 -13.39
N GLY A 5 -5.10 -3.58 -13.74
CA GLY A 5 -6.22 -4.21 -14.46
C GLY A 5 -6.00 -4.23 -15.99
N PRO A 6 -7.06 -4.12 -16.82
CA PRO A 6 -6.98 -4.32 -18.27
C PRO A 6 -5.97 -3.42 -19.00
N ALA A 7 -5.61 -2.27 -18.42
CA ALA A 7 -4.62 -1.37 -19.02
C ALA A 7 -3.23 -2.04 -19.11
N ILE A 8 -2.88 -2.90 -18.14
CA ILE A 8 -1.62 -3.65 -18.16
C ILE A 8 -1.65 -4.66 -19.30
N ASP A 9 -2.75 -5.39 -19.47
CA ASP A 9 -2.88 -6.41 -20.53
C ASP A 9 -2.77 -5.75 -21.91
N SER A 10 -3.46 -4.63 -22.12
CA SER A 10 -3.39 -3.86 -23.38
C SER A 10 -1.97 -3.33 -23.65
N THR A 11 -1.25 -2.94 -22.60
CA THR A 11 0.14 -2.47 -22.73
C THR A 11 1.07 -3.64 -23.08
N ILE A 12 0.91 -4.79 -22.42
CA ILE A 12 1.66 -6.01 -22.75
C ILE A 12 1.42 -6.40 -24.21
N ASP A 13 0.16 -6.40 -24.67
CA ASP A 13 -0.18 -6.74 -26.06
C ASP A 13 0.50 -5.80 -27.08
N ALA A 14 0.59 -4.53 -26.75
CA ALA A 14 1.25 -3.53 -27.59
C ALA A 14 2.80 -3.67 -27.59
N LEU A 15 3.38 -4.12 -26.48
CA LEU A 15 4.82 -4.29 -26.34
C LEU A 15 5.32 -5.59 -26.96
N LEU A 16 4.57 -6.68 -26.87
CA LEU A 16 4.95 -8.00 -27.33
C LEU A 16 5.60 -8.06 -28.73
N PRO A 17 5.05 -7.36 -29.75
CA PRO A 17 5.65 -7.36 -31.09
C PRO A 17 6.97 -6.58 -31.21
N LEU A 18 7.33 -5.84 -30.16
CA LEU A 18 8.50 -4.92 -30.13
C LEU A 18 9.64 -5.45 -29.25
N LEU A 19 9.41 -6.54 -28.55
CA LEU A 19 10.34 -7.16 -27.60
C LEU A 19 10.93 -8.43 -28.18
N ASP A 20 12.16 -8.72 -27.80
CA ASP A 20 12.86 -9.94 -28.15
C ASP A 20 12.67 -11.03 -27.07
N PRO A 21 12.85 -12.32 -27.41
CA PRO A 21 12.94 -13.38 -26.41
C PRO A 21 13.96 -13.04 -25.31
N GLU A 22 13.64 -13.39 -24.06
CA GLU A 22 14.42 -13.09 -22.86
C GLU A 22 14.28 -11.65 -22.33
N ASP A 23 13.60 -10.74 -23.03
CA ASP A 23 13.28 -9.44 -22.47
C ASP A 23 12.42 -9.57 -21.19
N ILE A 24 12.56 -8.59 -20.30
CA ILE A 24 11.91 -8.58 -18.99
C ILE A 24 10.86 -7.46 -18.95
N ILE A 25 9.62 -7.82 -18.70
CA ILE A 25 8.57 -6.84 -18.38
C ILE A 25 8.42 -6.74 -16.87
N LEU A 26 8.58 -5.53 -16.31
CA LEU A 26 8.40 -5.26 -14.89
C LEU A 26 7.13 -4.44 -14.66
N ASP A 27 6.16 -5.02 -13.94
CA ASP A 27 4.94 -4.36 -13.48
C ASP A 27 5.11 -3.88 -12.04
N GLY A 28 5.33 -2.57 -11.85
CA GLY A 28 5.43 -1.93 -10.54
C GLY A 28 4.11 -1.31 -10.06
N GLY A 29 2.98 -1.67 -10.65
CA GLY A 29 1.65 -1.21 -10.24
C GLY A 29 1.12 -1.94 -8.99
N ASN A 30 -0.05 -1.53 -8.51
CA ASN A 30 -0.79 -2.27 -7.48
C ASN A 30 -1.73 -3.29 -8.15
N SER A 31 -1.17 -4.22 -8.91
CA SER A 31 -1.92 -5.24 -9.63
C SER A 31 -2.51 -6.29 -8.69
N LEU A 32 -3.66 -6.82 -9.06
CA LEU A 32 -4.22 -7.99 -8.40
C LEU A 32 -3.30 -9.20 -8.65
N PHE A 33 -2.91 -9.89 -7.60
CA PHE A 33 -1.91 -10.98 -7.69
C PHE A 33 -2.37 -12.14 -8.61
N THR A 34 -3.67 -12.44 -8.67
CA THR A 34 -4.23 -13.45 -9.57
C THR A 34 -4.05 -13.08 -11.05
N ASP A 35 -4.21 -11.78 -11.39
CA ASP A 35 -3.93 -11.30 -12.74
C ASP A 35 -2.44 -11.43 -13.07
N THR A 36 -1.58 -11.18 -12.08
CA THR A 36 -0.12 -11.32 -12.21
C THR A 36 0.28 -12.75 -12.50
N ILE A 37 -0.33 -13.73 -11.81
CA ILE A 37 -0.10 -15.17 -12.07
C ILE A 37 -0.41 -15.50 -13.54
N VAL A 38 -1.56 -15.04 -14.04
CA VAL A 38 -1.96 -15.28 -15.45
C VAL A 38 -0.98 -14.62 -16.42
N ARG A 39 -0.56 -13.37 -16.13
CA ARG A 39 0.41 -12.63 -16.96
C ARG A 39 1.78 -13.30 -16.98
N THR A 40 2.27 -13.75 -15.83
CA THR A 40 3.54 -14.48 -15.71
C THR A 40 3.52 -15.72 -16.59
N SER A 41 2.51 -16.57 -16.43
CA SER A 41 2.38 -17.80 -17.23
C SER A 41 2.28 -17.52 -18.73
N ARG A 42 1.51 -16.49 -19.13
CA ARG A 42 1.37 -16.08 -20.52
C ARG A 42 2.69 -15.62 -21.15
N LEU A 43 3.47 -14.82 -20.42
CA LEU A 43 4.71 -14.26 -20.93
C LEU A 43 5.83 -15.30 -20.96
N GLU A 44 5.91 -16.18 -19.98
CA GLU A 44 6.84 -17.33 -19.99
C GLU A 44 6.56 -18.25 -21.18
N ALA A 45 5.30 -18.51 -21.50
CA ALA A 45 4.93 -19.27 -22.69
C ALA A 45 5.33 -18.58 -24.01
N ALA A 46 5.50 -17.25 -23.99
CA ALA A 46 6.01 -16.46 -25.12
C ALA A 46 7.55 -16.29 -25.10
N GLY A 47 8.25 -16.93 -24.17
CA GLY A 47 9.71 -16.87 -24.03
C GLY A 47 10.24 -15.61 -23.36
N MET A 48 9.38 -14.86 -22.66
CA MET A 48 9.75 -13.63 -21.95
C MET A 48 9.62 -13.78 -20.45
N ALA A 49 10.35 -12.97 -19.71
CA ALA A 49 10.24 -12.91 -18.25
C ALA A 49 9.30 -11.82 -17.79
N TYR A 50 8.51 -12.11 -16.74
CA TYR A 50 7.63 -11.14 -16.10
C TYR A 50 7.93 -11.00 -14.62
N VAL A 51 8.09 -9.78 -14.15
CA VAL A 51 8.30 -9.44 -12.74
C VAL A 51 7.17 -8.56 -12.25
N GLY A 52 6.35 -9.09 -11.38
CA GLY A 52 5.34 -8.32 -10.62
C GLY A 52 5.96 -7.80 -9.33
N ALA A 53 6.14 -6.49 -9.22
CA ALA A 53 6.78 -5.87 -8.07
C ALA A 53 5.80 -4.97 -7.29
N GLY A 54 5.45 -5.38 -6.08
CA GLY A 54 4.77 -4.49 -5.14
C GLY A 54 5.71 -3.37 -4.69
N ILE A 55 5.25 -2.12 -4.77
CA ILE A 55 6.05 -0.94 -4.38
C ILE A 55 5.31 -0.18 -3.30
N SER A 56 5.99 0.13 -2.19
CA SER A 56 5.47 0.87 -1.06
C SER A 56 6.35 2.05 -0.67
N GLY A 57 5.71 3.17 -0.29
CA GLY A 57 6.42 4.38 0.17
C GLY A 57 5.77 5.69 -0.27
N GLY A 58 4.74 5.65 -1.10
CA GLY A 58 4.07 6.85 -1.60
C GLY A 58 5.01 7.82 -2.31
N GLU A 59 4.76 9.11 -2.21
CA GLU A 59 5.59 10.17 -2.81
C GLU A 59 6.97 10.25 -2.14
N GLU A 60 7.01 10.13 -0.82
CA GLU A 60 8.26 10.14 -0.05
C GLU A 60 9.16 8.97 -0.44
N GLY A 61 8.60 7.76 -0.53
CA GLY A 61 9.33 6.59 -0.99
C GLY A 61 9.79 6.71 -2.44
N ALA A 62 9.02 7.36 -3.31
CA ALA A 62 9.42 7.60 -4.69
C ALA A 62 10.66 8.52 -4.79
N ARG A 63 10.85 9.43 -3.84
CA ARG A 63 12.00 10.33 -3.77
C ARG A 63 13.22 9.72 -3.08
N ASN A 64 13.00 9.07 -1.93
CA ASN A 64 14.05 8.70 -0.99
C ASN A 64 14.32 7.19 -0.92
N GLY A 65 13.52 6.40 -1.63
CA GLY A 65 13.64 4.96 -1.71
C GLY A 65 12.37 4.25 -1.20
N PRO A 66 11.72 3.44 -2.04
CA PRO A 66 10.57 2.64 -1.63
C PRO A 66 11.00 1.29 -1.06
N SER A 67 10.08 0.61 -0.35
CA SER A 67 10.15 -0.83 -0.17
C SER A 67 9.64 -1.53 -1.44
N ILE A 68 10.38 -2.53 -1.95
CA ILE A 68 10.08 -3.19 -3.22
C ILE A 68 9.98 -4.71 -3.01
N MET A 69 8.89 -5.30 -3.49
CA MET A 69 8.53 -6.71 -3.31
C MET A 69 8.47 -7.41 -4.68
N PRO A 70 9.62 -7.71 -5.33
CA PRO A 70 9.66 -8.32 -6.65
C PRO A 70 9.39 -9.83 -6.58
N ALA A 71 8.61 -10.34 -7.55
CA ALA A 71 8.31 -11.73 -7.73
C ALA A 71 8.01 -12.04 -9.20
N GLY A 72 7.86 -13.31 -9.58
CA GLY A 72 7.50 -13.71 -10.94
C GLY A 72 8.47 -14.72 -11.53
N THR A 73 8.97 -14.48 -12.73
CA THR A 73 9.92 -15.34 -13.42
C THR A 73 11.30 -15.26 -12.76
N ALA A 74 11.72 -16.33 -12.08
CA ALA A 74 12.92 -16.33 -11.24
C ALA A 74 14.22 -16.02 -12.00
N SER A 75 14.31 -16.37 -13.29
CA SER A 75 15.47 -16.06 -14.13
C SER A 75 15.69 -14.56 -14.36
N ALA A 76 14.66 -13.72 -14.14
CA ALA A 76 14.78 -12.27 -14.25
C ALA A 76 15.52 -11.63 -13.07
N TRP A 77 15.50 -12.27 -11.89
CA TRP A 77 16.03 -11.64 -10.66
C TRP A 77 17.50 -11.22 -10.77
N PRO A 78 18.44 -12.05 -11.26
CA PRO A 78 19.84 -11.62 -11.42
C PRO A 78 20.03 -10.37 -12.28
N HIS A 79 19.12 -10.12 -13.21
CA HIS A 79 19.19 -8.98 -14.13
C HIS A 79 18.62 -7.69 -13.58
N VAL A 80 17.61 -7.78 -12.69
CA VAL A 80 16.91 -6.60 -12.14
C VAL A 80 17.28 -6.29 -10.69
N SER A 81 17.88 -7.24 -9.95
CA SER A 81 18.17 -7.11 -8.52
C SER A 81 19.01 -5.89 -8.16
N SER A 82 20.10 -5.67 -8.90
CA SER A 82 21.01 -4.54 -8.63
C SER A 82 20.33 -3.18 -8.81
N ILE A 83 19.41 -3.07 -9.78
CA ILE A 83 18.64 -1.85 -10.01
C ILE A 83 17.63 -1.65 -8.91
N LEU A 84 16.82 -2.67 -8.61
CA LEU A 84 15.75 -2.58 -7.61
C LEU A 84 16.31 -2.37 -6.21
N GLN A 85 17.36 -3.09 -5.82
CA GLN A 85 18.03 -2.90 -4.53
C GLN A 85 18.79 -1.57 -4.45
N GLY A 86 19.26 -1.05 -5.58
CA GLY A 86 19.92 0.25 -5.66
C GLY A 86 19.00 1.41 -5.34
N ILE A 87 17.75 1.36 -5.81
CA ILE A 87 16.73 2.40 -5.62
C ILE A 87 15.84 2.19 -4.38
N ALA A 88 15.91 1.03 -3.73
CA ALA A 88 15.11 0.74 -2.54
C ALA A 88 15.59 1.53 -1.32
N ALA A 89 14.67 1.77 -0.38
CA ALA A 89 15.00 2.22 0.98
C ALA A 89 16.00 1.27 1.62
N LYS A 90 16.79 1.76 2.57
CA LYS A 90 17.77 0.96 3.29
C LYS A 90 17.61 1.15 4.79
N VAL A 91 17.56 0.06 5.52
CA VAL A 91 17.60 0.02 6.98
C VAL A 91 18.91 -0.63 7.39
N ASP A 92 19.72 0.05 8.17
CA ASP A 92 21.07 -0.39 8.57
C ASP A 92 21.96 -0.83 7.38
N GLY A 93 21.80 -0.16 6.23
CA GLY A 93 22.52 -0.45 5.01
C GLY A 93 21.96 -1.62 4.19
N VAL A 94 20.94 -2.31 4.68
CA VAL A 94 20.28 -3.42 3.98
C VAL A 94 19.10 -2.88 3.15
N PRO A 95 19.05 -3.14 1.84
CA PRO A 95 17.95 -2.67 1.00
C PRO A 95 16.62 -3.35 1.38
N CYS A 96 15.55 -2.55 1.47
CA CYS A 96 14.18 -3.05 1.65
C CYS A 96 13.63 -3.63 0.33
N CYS A 97 14.38 -4.56 -0.26
CA CYS A 97 14.09 -5.21 -1.53
C CYS A 97 14.82 -6.54 -1.62
N ASP A 98 14.05 -7.61 -1.70
CA ASP A 98 14.57 -8.93 -2.01
C ASP A 98 13.53 -9.74 -2.79
N TRP A 99 13.96 -10.85 -3.40
CA TRP A 99 13.08 -11.72 -4.16
C TRP A 99 12.05 -12.41 -3.24
N ILE A 100 10.77 -12.17 -3.52
CA ILE A 100 9.66 -12.68 -2.67
C ILE A 100 9.30 -14.12 -3.04
N GLY A 101 9.30 -14.46 -4.34
CA GLY A 101 8.90 -15.80 -4.77
C GLY A 101 8.40 -15.85 -6.22
N PRO A 102 7.77 -16.96 -6.62
CA PRO A 102 7.26 -17.11 -7.98
C PRO A 102 5.98 -16.31 -8.22
N ASP A 103 5.58 -16.22 -9.48
CA ASP A 103 4.28 -15.76 -9.95
C ASP A 103 3.85 -14.40 -9.38
N GLY A 104 2.68 -14.36 -8.77
CA GLY A 104 2.06 -13.17 -8.20
C GLY A 104 2.51 -12.83 -6.77
N ALA A 105 3.53 -13.51 -6.19
CA ALA A 105 3.88 -13.38 -4.78
C ALA A 105 4.21 -11.94 -4.35
N GLY A 106 4.88 -11.15 -5.18
CA GLY A 106 5.22 -9.75 -4.86
C GLY A 106 3.97 -8.86 -4.73
N HIS A 107 3.06 -8.97 -5.68
CA HIS A 107 1.77 -8.25 -5.60
C HIS A 107 0.87 -8.78 -4.47
N TYR A 108 0.96 -10.07 -4.15
CA TYR A 108 0.25 -10.64 -3.00
C TYR A 108 0.74 -10.04 -1.69
N VAL A 109 2.05 -10.04 -1.45
CA VAL A 109 2.64 -9.43 -0.24
C VAL A 109 2.28 -7.95 -0.15
N LYS A 110 2.35 -7.21 -1.27
CA LYS A 110 1.93 -5.79 -1.29
C LYS A 110 0.43 -5.61 -0.99
N THR A 111 -0.42 -6.51 -1.45
CA THR A 111 -1.86 -6.50 -1.16
C THR A 111 -2.11 -6.65 0.34
N ILE A 112 -1.45 -7.62 0.98
CA ILE A 112 -1.55 -7.84 2.44
C ILE A 112 -0.98 -6.65 3.21
N HIS A 113 0.19 -6.14 2.82
CA HIS A 113 0.79 -4.94 3.42
C HIS A 113 -0.22 -3.77 3.45
N ASN A 114 -0.81 -3.44 2.31
CA ASN A 114 -1.77 -2.35 2.25
C ASN A 114 -3.03 -2.61 3.09
N ALA A 115 -3.45 -3.84 3.21
CA ALA A 115 -4.61 -4.19 4.01
C ALA A 115 -4.34 -4.06 5.51
N ILE A 116 -3.14 -4.42 5.97
CA ILE A 116 -2.68 -4.19 7.35
C ILE A 116 -2.65 -2.69 7.62
N GLU A 117 -2.09 -1.90 6.72
CA GLU A 117 -2.06 -0.44 6.80
C GLU A 117 -3.47 0.18 6.90
N TYR A 118 -4.49 -0.41 6.26
CA TYR A 118 -5.90 0.00 6.46
C TYR A 118 -6.34 -0.22 7.92
N GLY A 119 -5.96 -1.36 8.51
CA GLY A 119 -6.23 -1.65 9.91
C GLY A 119 -5.55 -0.66 10.84
N ASP A 120 -4.28 -0.37 10.61
CA ASP A 120 -3.51 0.61 11.39
C ASP A 120 -4.17 1.99 11.34
N MET A 121 -4.53 2.46 10.15
CA MET A 121 -5.23 3.75 10.01
C MET A 121 -6.60 3.75 10.69
N GLN A 122 -7.32 2.64 10.70
CA GLN A 122 -8.59 2.52 11.42
C GLN A 122 -8.38 2.65 12.92
N VAL A 123 -7.40 1.94 13.48
CA VAL A 123 -7.08 2.01 14.93
C VAL A 123 -6.64 3.42 15.33
N LEU A 124 -5.84 4.10 14.51
CA LEU A 124 -5.45 5.49 14.73
C LEU A 124 -6.66 6.43 14.72
N ALA A 125 -7.59 6.23 13.79
CA ALA A 125 -8.82 7.02 13.71
C ALA A 125 -9.74 6.78 14.93
N GLU A 126 -9.84 5.56 15.42
CA GLU A 126 -10.60 5.22 16.63
C GLU A 126 -9.95 5.82 17.89
N ALA A 127 -8.62 5.75 17.99
CA ALA A 127 -7.89 6.39 19.08
C ALA A 127 -8.09 7.91 19.09
N TYR A 128 -8.01 8.55 17.90
CA TYR A 128 -8.35 9.95 17.74
C TYR A 128 -9.78 10.26 18.23
N ASP A 129 -10.76 9.48 17.80
CA ASP A 129 -12.16 9.70 18.13
C ASP A 129 -12.44 9.59 19.64
N ILE A 130 -11.83 8.60 20.30
CA ILE A 130 -11.91 8.44 21.77
C ILE A 130 -11.28 9.64 22.48
N MET A 131 -10.11 10.10 22.06
CA MET A 131 -9.46 11.25 22.66
C MET A 131 -10.22 12.54 22.41
N HIS A 132 -10.70 12.74 21.19
CA HIS A 132 -11.41 13.96 20.81
C HIS A 132 -12.80 14.05 21.45
N ARG A 133 -13.66 13.04 21.25
CA ARG A 133 -15.06 13.06 21.74
C ARG A 133 -15.21 12.54 23.16
N GLY A 134 -14.43 11.52 23.53
CA GLY A 134 -14.52 10.90 24.86
C GLY A 134 -13.78 11.65 25.94
N LEU A 135 -12.55 12.07 25.67
CA LEU A 135 -11.69 12.78 26.63
C LEU A 135 -11.68 14.30 26.41
N GLN A 136 -12.27 14.79 25.32
CA GLN A 136 -12.35 16.20 24.94
C GLN A 136 -10.97 16.88 24.85
N LEU A 137 -9.94 16.13 24.41
CA LEU A 137 -8.62 16.67 24.20
C LEU A 137 -8.60 17.57 22.94
N SER A 138 -7.81 18.64 23.03
CA SER A 138 -7.51 19.47 21.87
C SER A 138 -6.60 18.75 20.88
N HIS A 139 -6.55 19.20 19.64
CA HIS A 139 -5.63 18.65 18.62
C HIS A 139 -4.17 18.67 19.08
N HIS A 140 -3.76 19.74 19.80
CA HIS A 140 -2.40 19.85 20.32
C HIS A 140 -2.09 18.79 21.38
N GLU A 141 -3.01 18.60 22.35
CA GLU A 141 -2.85 17.57 23.38
C GLU A 141 -2.83 16.17 22.78
N MET A 142 -3.68 15.89 21.78
CA MET A 142 -3.65 14.62 21.04
C MET A 142 -2.32 14.44 20.29
N ALA A 143 -1.79 15.48 19.65
CA ALA A 143 -0.52 15.44 18.99
C ALA A 143 0.64 15.11 19.94
N ASP A 144 0.58 15.61 21.19
CA ASP A 144 1.57 15.28 22.21
C ASP A 144 1.50 13.81 22.62
N VAL A 145 0.30 13.24 22.73
CA VAL A 145 0.10 11.80 22.97
C VAL A 145 0.71 10.97 21.84
N PHE A 146 0.42 11.28 20.57
CA PHE A 146 0.98 10.57 19.42
C PHE A 146 2.51 10.71 19.37
N THR A 147 3.07 11.87 19.71
CA THR A 147 4.52 12.06 19.79
C THR A 147 5.15 11.21 20.89
N GLU A 148 4.48 11.02 22.01
CA GLU A 148 4.95 10.14 23.07
C GLU A 148 4.93 8.67 22.62
N TRP A 149 3.88 8.25 21.94
CA TRP A 149 3.77 6.91 21.38
C TRP A 149 4.85 6.61 20.34
N ASP A 150 5.18 7.59 19.51
CA ASP A 150 6.22 7.50 18.49
C ASP A 150 7.65 7.33 19.06
N ARG A 151 7.87 7.73 20.31
CA ARG A 151 9.15 7.51 21.01
C ARG A 151 9.28 6.13 21.66
N GLY A 152 8.27 5.30 21.54
CA GLY A 152 8.15 4.04 22.24
C GLY A 152 7.86 2.85 21.32
N PRO A 153 7.19 1.81 21.84
CA PRO A 153 6.88 0.60 21.06
C PRO A 153 5.97 0.81 19.87
N LEU A 154 5.32 1.97 19.78
CA LEU A 154 4.42 2.34 18.67
C LEU A 154 5.10 3.25 17.62
N ASP A 155 6.42 3.44 17.72
CA ASP A 155 7.22 4.14 16.72
C ASP A 155 6.91 3.63 15.31
N SER A 156 6.35 4.51 14.48
CA SER A 156 6.01 4.20 13.10
C SER A 156 5.71 5.47 12.30
N TYR A 157 5.92 5.39 10.99
CA TYR A 157 5.59 6.47 10.06
C TYR A 157 4.14 6.99 10.21
N LEU A 158 3.16 6.09 10.40
CA LEU A 158 1.76 6.52 10.55
C LEU A 158 1.51 7.25 11.88
N VAL A 159 2.17 6.86 12.97
CA VAL A 159 2.07 7.56 14.26
C VAL A 159 2.75 8.92 14.19
N GLU A 160 3.95 9.00 13.59
CA GLU A 160 4.69 10.23 13.37
C GLU A 160 3.85 11.26 12.58
N ILE A 161 3.36 10.88 11.39
CA ILE A 161 2.57 11.80 10.56
C ILE A 161 1.22 12.16 11.19
N THR A 162 0.64 11.31 12.03
CA THR A 162 -0.59 11.63 12.76
C THR A 162 -0.34 12.77 13.75
N ALA A 163 0.80 12.75 14.47
CA ALA A 163 1.18 13.86 15.33
C ALA A 163 1.36 15.17 14.56
N ASP A 164 1.99 15.12 13.39
CA ASP A 164 2.23 16.29 12.54
C ASP A 164 0.93 16.85 11.96
N ILE A 165 0.02 15.98 11.48
CA ILE A 165 -1.30 16.38 10.99
C ILE A 165 -2.10 17.11 12.07
N LEU A 166 -2.09 16.60 13.30
CA LEU A 166 -2.78 17.19 14.42
C LEU A 166 -2.22 18.57 14.84
N ARG A 167 -0.94 18.85 14.55
CA ARG A 167 -0.30 20.15 14.77
C ARG A 167 -0.48 21.14 13.64
N THR A 168 -0.83 20.65 12.46
CA THR A 168 -0.92 21.49 11.27
C THR A 168 -2.12 22.43 11.34
N LEU A 169 -1.85 23.71 11.28
CA LEU A 169 -2.87 24.75 11.23
C LEU A 169 -3.00 25.30 9.80
N ASP A 170 -4.20 25.73 9.44
CA ASP A 170 -4.45 26.49 8.22
C ASP A 170 -4.08 27.98 8.40
N GLU A 171 -4.12 28.77 7.34
CA GLU A 171 -3.80 30.20 7.34
C GLU A 171 -4.63 31.02 8.33
N ASP A 172 -5.83 30.59 8.65
CA ASP A 172 -6.72 31.24 9.61
C ASP A 172 -6.49 30.80 11.07
N GLY A 173 -5.48 29.93 11.32
CA GLY A 173 -5.14 29.42 12.63
C GLY A 173 -6.03 28.28 13.14
N THR A 174 -6.97 27.79 12.32
CA THR A 174 -7.77 26.60 12.67
C THR A 174 -7.01 25.31 12.32
N PRO A 175 -7.25 24.18 13.04
CA PRO A 175 -6.64 22.91 12.68
C PRO A 175 -6.98 22.51 11.25
N MET A 176 -5.97 22.19 10.43
CA MET A 176 -6.17 21.77 9.05
C MET A 176 -7.05 20.52 8.95
N LEU A 177 -6.96 19.63 9.93
CA LEU A 177 -7.75 18.38 9.98
C LEU A 177 -9.26 18.65 9.94
N GLU A 178 -9.74 19.74 10.55
CA GLU A 178 -11.16 20.12 10.55
C GLU A 178 -11.69 20.48 9.15
N LYS A 179 -10.78 20.82 8.22
CA LYS A 179 -11.12 21.22 6.85
C LYS A 179 -10.99 20.06 5.85
N VAL A 180 -10.38 18.95 6.26
CA VAL A 180 -10.23 17.76 5.42
C VAL A 180 -11.57 17.04 5.32
N LEU A 181 -11.94 16.67 4.09
CA LEU A 181 -13.16 15.89 3.85
C LEU A 181 -13.05 14.52 4.55
N ASP A 182 -13.98 14.22 5.46
CA ASP A 182 -14.08 12.96 6.19
C ASP A 182 -14.58 11.79 5.31
N ARG A 183 -13.87 11.54 4.22
CA ARG A 183 -14.19 10.53 3.22
C ARG A 183 -12.93 9.78 2.79
N ALA A 184 -12.85 8.50 3.11
CA ALA A 184 -11.76 7.63 2.68
C ALA A 184 -12.17 6.75 1.50
N GLY A 185 -11.31 6.71 0.47
CA GLY A 185 -11.49 5.81 -0.66
C GLY A 185 -10.72 4.50 -0.48
N GLN A 186 -10.93 3.57 -1.42
CA GLN A 186 -10.14 2.33 -1.52
C GLN A 186 -9.78 2.03 -2.98
N LYS A 187 -8.64 1.37 -3.18
CA LYS A 187 -8.15 0.95 -4.51
C LYS A 187 -8.24 -0.56 -4.75
N GLY A 188 -8.86 -1.30 -3.82
CA GLY A 188 -9.14 -2.74 -3.93
C GLY A 188 -8.30 -3.64 -3.01
N THR A 189 -7.10 -3.26 -2.59
CA THR A 189 -6.18 -4.13 -1.81
C THR A 189 -6.79 -4.64 -0.50
N GLY A 190 -7.44 -3.78 0.28
CA GLY A 190 -8.12 -4.19 1.51
C GLY A 190 -9.27 -5.18 1.25
N LYS A 191 -10.09 -4.89 0.22
CA LYS A 191 -11.16 -5.81 -0.23
C LYS A 191 -10.58 -7.15 -0.66
N TRP A 192 -9.54 -7.16 -1.50
CA TRP A 192 -8.94 -8.41 -1.99
C TRP A 192 -8.38 -9.26 -0.86
N THR A 193 -7.74 -8.62 0.14
CA THR A 193 -7.25 -9.32 1.33
C THR A 193 -8.40 -9.90 2.14
N SER A 194 -9.48 -9.15 2.37
CA SER A 194 -10.63 -9.64 3.14
C SER A 194 -11.30 -10.84 2.45
N VAL A 195 -11.48 -10.78 1.12
CA VAL A 195 -12.02 -11.90 0.33
C VAL A 195 -11.09 -13.11 0.41
N ASN A 196 -9.79 -12.92 0.20
CA ASN A 196 -8.82 -14.01 0.26
C ASN A 196 -8.72 -14.64 1.65
N ALA A 197 -8.81 -13.84 2.71
CA ALA A 197 -8.84 -14.33 4.08
C ALA A 197 -10.07 -15.22 4.34
N LEU A 198 -11.24 -14.84 3.80
CA LEU A 198 -12.45 -15.65 3.89
C LEU A 198 -12.31 -16.97 3.11
N ASP A 199 -11.76 -16.92 1.89
CA ASP A 199 -11.50 -18.09 1.05
C ASP A 199 -10.54 -19.09 1.73
N MET A 200 -9.55 -18.58 2.46
CA MET A 200 -8.56 -19.37 3.18
C MET A 200 -9.01 -19.81 4.59
N GLY A 201 -10.14 -19.31 5.08
CA GLY A 201 -10.57 -19.52 6.46
C GLY A 201 -9.65 -18.87 7.50
N THR A 202 -8.92 -17.81 7.12
CA THR A 202 -7.99 -17.09 8.01
C THR A 202 -8.70 -15.87 8.61
N PRO A 203 -8.70 -15.70 9.95
CA PRO A 203 -9.37 -14.55 10.56
C PRO A 203 -8.60 -13.24 10.28
N ALA A 204 -9.30 -12.25 9.71
CA ALA A 204 -8.77 -10.91 9.46
C ALA A 204 -9.83 -9.83 9.81
N PRO A 205 -10.40 -9.84 11.03
CA PRO A 205 -11.54 -8.98 11.37
C PRO A 205 -11.20 -7.48 11.27
N THR A 206 -10.05 -7.05 11.78
CA THR A 206 -9.63 -5.64 11.76
C THR A 206 -9.50 -5.10 10.33
N ILE A 207 -8.95 -5.90 9.42
CA ILE A 207 -8.83 -5.52 8.00
C ILE A 207 -10.22 -5.39 7.37
N ALA A 208 -11.11 -6.36 7.61
CA ALA A 208 -12.46 -6.31 7.08
C ALA A 208 -13.24 -5.11 7.62
N GLU A 209 -13.14 -4.83 8.93
CA GLU A 209 -13.74 -3.66 9.56
C GLU A 209 -13.24 -2.35 8.93
N ALA A 210 -11.93 -2.20 8.77
CA ALA A 210 -11.35 -1.03 8.13
C ALA A 210 -11.86 -0.83 6.68
N VAL A 211 -12.07 -1.89 5.93
CA VAL A 211 -12.67 -1.84 4.57
C VAL A 211 -14.11 -1.35 4.63
N PHE A 212 -14.91 -1.86 5.56
CA PHE A 212 -16.30 -1.42 5.74
C PHE A 212 -16.39 0.01 6.26
N ALA A 213 -15.52 0.42 7.20
CA ALA A 213 -15.45 1.80 7.68
C ALA A 213 -15.17 2.79 6.54
N ARG A 214 -14.23 2.45 5.62
CA ARG A 214 -13.99 3.26 4.42
C ARG A 214 -15.20 3.32 3.50
N ALA A 215 -15.86 2.18 3.26
CA ALA A 215 -17.08 2.14 2.45
C ALA A 215 -18.18 3.01 3.06
N LEU A 216 -18.37 2.94 4.40
CA LEU A 216 -19.31 3.77 5.13
C LEU A 216 -18.93 5.26 5.07
N SER A 217 -17.65 5.59 5.20
CA SER A 217 -17.19 6.99 5.07
C SER A 217 -17.47 7.58 3.68
N ALA A 218 -17.46 6.75 2.64
CA ALA A 218 -17.65 7.18 1.27
C ALA A 218 -19.08 7.62 0.94
N ILE A 219 -20.08 7.18 1.71
CA ILE A 219 -21.50 7.58 1.57
C ILE A 219 -21.86 8.73 2.50
N LYS A 220 -21.06 9.81 2.45
CA LYS A 220 -21.17 10.95 3.39
C LYS A 220 -22.58 11.55 3.45
N ASP A 221 -23.22 11.74 2.30
CA ASP A 221 -24.54 12.35 2.22
C ASP A 221 -25.60 11.52 2.98
N GLU A 222 -25.52 10.19 2.91
CA GLU A 222 -26.40 9.28 3.64
C GLU A 222 -26.10 9.26 5.16
N ARG A 223 -24.83 9.43 5.56
CA ARG A 223 -24.43 9.45 6.98
C ARG A 223 -24.88 10.71 7.71
N GLN A 224 -25.17 11.78 7.00
CA GLN A 224 -25.51 13.09 7.57
C GLN A 224 -27.02 13.36 7.66
N VAL A 225 -27.85 12.36 7.40
CA VAL A 225 -29.32 12.46 7.49
C VAL A 225 -29.85 12.21 8.90
#